data_e83b51c0a7a4483e11d46c6bab28f803
#
_entry.id   e83b51c0a7a4483e11d46c6bab28f803
#
_cell.length_a   1.000
_cell.length_b   1.000
_cell.length_c   1.000
_cell.angle_alpha   90.00
_cell.angle_beta   90.00
_cell.angle_gamma   90.00
#
_symmetry.space_group_name_H-M   'P 1'
#
loop_
_entity.id
_entity.type
_entity.pdbx_description
1 polymer ?
#
loop_
_entity_poly.entity_id
_entity_poly.type
_entity_poly.pdbx_seq_one_letter_code
_entity_poly.pdbx_strand_id
1 'polypeptide(L)'
;PSTWFRPLHTGGLTSQDVTLLLALCLIIPALLSRFSFFQSILLHVNGARRAKGDDLAYIEACLDPVLQKAGLRRSDFTLYIQDTAELNAYAFGDHHIVVFKGLLDQLPMDEVSGVLAHELGHLHYHHTQWLLLSYGMNLPITFVSGIYRAIVFMLRIFLIIPILGLLISLMVFFCNLWIQALSFTMNFPLHLLRLVKARQDEYAADRYAFEIGYGVELHNALFDISGGGADDSGFF
;
A
#
# COMPACT_ATOMS: atom_id res chain seq x y z
N PRO A 1 -17.19 -64.30 6.20
CA PRO A 1 -17.10 -63.08 6.91
C PRO A 1 -16.22 -62.11 6.16
N SER A 2 -16.88 -61.17 5.53
CA SER A 2 -16.35 -60.23 4.57
C SER A 2 -15.96 -58.93 5.31
N THR A 3 -14.68 -58.71 5.50
CA THR A 3 -14.11 -57.49 6.15
C THR A 3 -13.28 -56.67 5.16
N TRP A 4 -13.86 -56.33 3.99
CA TRP A 4 -13.10 -55.57 2.96
C TRP A 4 -13.72 -54.21 2.64
N PHE A 5 -14.68 -53.67 3.36
CA PHE A 5 -15.12 -52.30 3.23
C PHE A 5 -14.81 -51.56 4.53
N ARG A 6 -13.62 -51.02 4.69
CA ARG A 6 -13.44 -49.84 5.53
C ARG A 6 -14.07 -48.67 4.78
N PRO A 7 -15.07 -47.99 5.33
CA PRO A 7 -15.49 -46.73 4.74
C PRO A 7 -14.29 -45.80 4.77
N LEU A 8 -13.90 -45.27 3.62
CA LEU A 8 -13.06 -44.11 3.53
C LEU A 8 -13.73 -43.04 4.42
N HIS A 9 -13.12 -42.74 5.54
CA HIS A 9 -13.49 -41.55 6.31
C HIS A 9 -13.31 -40.36 5.35
N THR A 10 -14.39 -39.96 4.73
CA THR A 10 -14.54 -38.63 4.18
C THR A 10 -14.59 -37.70 5.39
N GLY A 11 -13.44 -37.47 5.99
CA GLY A 11 -13.29 -36.48 7.05
C GLY A 11 -13.57 -35.12 6.45
N GLY A 12 -14.83 -34.70 6.50
CA GLY A 12 -15.20 -33.32 6.18
C GLY A 12 -14.36 -32.41 7.08
N LEU A 13 -13.92 -31.26 6.52
CA LEU A 13 -13.21 -30.23 7.28
C LEU A 13 -14.01 -29.89 8.53
N THR A 14 -13.40 -30.00 9.69
CA THR A 14 -14.03 -29.58 10.96
C THR A 14 -14.10 -28.05 11.01
N SER A 15 -14.92 -27.49 11.88
CA SER A 15 -14.95 -26.02 12.08
C SER A 15 -13.59 -25.47 12.50
N GLN A 16 -12.79 -26.27 13.22
CA GLN A 16 -11.42 -25.90 13.60
C GLN A 16 -10.48 -25.85 12.40
N ASP A 17 -10.58 -26.82 11.48
CA ASP A 17 -9.78 -26.83 10.25
C ASP A 17 -10.11 -25.62 9.38
N VAL A 18 -11.37 -25.27 9.24
CA VAL A 18 -11.81 -24.08 8.48
C VAL A 18 -11.27 -22.80 9.14
N THR A 19 -11.36 -22.69 10.46
CA THR A 19 -10.85 -21.53 11.20
C THR A 19 -9.33 -21.41 11.03
N LEU A 20 -8.60 -22.51 11.12
CA LEU A 20 -7.15 -22.54 10.92
C LEU A 20 -6.78 -22.12 9.48
N LEU A 21 -7.46 -22.65 8.49
CA LEU A 21 -7.23 -22.28 7.08
C LEU A 21 -7.48 -20.79 6.82
N LEU A 22 -8.57 -20.25 7.37
CA LEU A 22 -8.86 -18.82 7.27
C LEU A 22 -7.78 -17.96 7.95
N ALA A 23 -7.34 -18.36 9.14
CA ALA A 23 -6.26 -17.68 9.84
C ALA A 23 -4.95 -17.72 9.03
N LEU A 24 -4.60 -18.87 8.47
CA LEU A 24 -3.41 -19.01 7.62
C LEU A 24 -3.52 -18.18 6.33
N CYS A 25 -4.70 -18.13 5.71
CA CYS A 25 -4.95 -17.27 4.54
C CYS A 25 -4.74 -15.78 4.81
N LEU A 26 -4.91 -15.32 6.04
CA LEU A 26 -4.65 -13.93 6.41
C LEU A 26 -3.21 -13.72 6.88
N ILE A 27 -2.68 -14.62 7.69
CA ILE A 27 -1.35 -14.48 8.31
C ILE A 27 -0.22 -14.65 7.29
N ILE A 28 -0.33 -15.66 6.40
CA ILE A 28 0.73 -15.95 5.43
C ILE A 28 1.00 -14.75 4.49
N PRO A 29 -0.01 -14.14 3.81
CA PRO A 29 0.24 -12.97 2.99
C PRO A 29 0.74 -11.76 3.77
N ALA A 30 0.27 -11.58 5.01
CA ALA A 30 0.75 -10.53 5.90
C ALA A 30 2.24 -10.70 6.25
N LEU A 31 2.69 -11.93 6.49
CA LEU A 31 4.10 -12.24 6.70
C LEU A 31 4.91 -12.10 5.41
N LEU A 32 4.38 -12.59 4.28
CA LEU A 32 5.03 -12.47 2.97
C LEU A 32 5.23 -11.03 2.55
N SER A 33 4.32 -10.11 2.91
CA SER A 33 4.44 -8.68 2.60
C SER A 33 5.69 -8.03 3.21
N ARG A 34 6.33 -8.65 4.20
CA ARG A 34 7.59 -8.16 4.79
C ARG A 34 8.83 -8.49 3.95
N PHE A 35 8.75 -9.42 3.02
CA PHE A 35 9.88 -9.74 2.16
C PHE A 35 10.03 -8.70 1.05
N SER A 36 11.26 -8.18 0.87
CA SER A 36 11.60 -7.15 -0.13
C SER A 36 11.17 -7.53 -1.56
N PHE A 37 11.26 -8.80 -1.91
CA PHE A 37 10.78 -9.32 -3.20
C PHE A 37 9.27 -9.07 -3.39
N PHE A 38 8.47 -9.34 -2.35
CA PHE A 38 7.02 -9.12 -2.40
C PHE A 38 6.66 -7.64 -2.45
N GLN A 39 7.41 -6.81 -1.71
CA GLN A 39 7.27 -5.36 -1.73
C GLN A 39 7.55 -4.81 -3.13
N SER A 40 8.59 -5.31 -3.80
CA SER A 40 8.92 -4.92 -5.18
C SER A 40 7.80 -5.28 -6.17
N ILE A 41 7.16 -6.45 -6.01
CA ILE A 41 6.00 -6.83 -6.83
C ILE A 41 4.83 -5.87 -6.58
N LEU A 42 4.51 -5.58 -5.32
CA LEU A 42 3.43 -4.66 -4.98
C LEU A 42 3.66 -3.27 -5.56
N LEU A 43 4.88 -2.75 -5.49
CA LEU A 43 5.25 -1.47 -6.10
C LEU A 43 5.05 -1.48 -7.62
N HIS A 44 5.49 -2.54 -8.30
CA HIS A 44 5.29 -2.69 -9.75
C HIS A 44 3.81 -2.74 -10.14
N VAL A 45 2.99 -3.49 -9.40
CA VAL A 45 1.54 -3.57 -9.64
C VAL A 45 0.86 -2.21 -9.44
N ASN A 46 1.39 -1.38 -8.53
CA ASN A 46 0.90 -0.02 -8.30
C ASN A 46 1.53 1.03 -9.26
N GLY A 47 2.25 0.60 -10.29
CA GLY A 47 2.78 1.48 -11.32
C GLY A 47 4.13 2.13 -11.00
N ALA A 48 4.77 1.75 -9.88
CA ALA A 48 6.12 2.20 -9.58
C ALA A 48 7.15 1.33 -10.31
N ARG A 49 8.12 1.95 -10.95
CA ARG A 49 9.27 1.28 -11.58
C ARG A 49 10.55 1.60 -10.83
N ARG A 50 11.52 0.70 -10.84
CA ARG A 50 12.84 0.98 -10.26
C ARG A 50 13.48 2.15 -11.00
N ALA A 51 13.95 3.16 -10.26
CA ALA A 51 14.62 4.31 -10.84
C ALA A 51 15.90 3.90 -11.57
N LYS A 52 16.16 4.48 -12.76
CA LYS A 52 17.32 4.21 -13.61
C LYS A 52 17.71 5.47 -14.39
N GLY A 53 18.95 5.50 -14.88
CA GLY A 53 19.45 6.58 -15.71
C GLY A 53 19.35 7.94 -15.01
N ASP A 54 18.85 8.95 -15.72
CA ASP A 54 18.78 10.34 -15.26
C ASP A 54 17.87 10.50 -14.04
N ASP A 55 16.72 9.77 -14.00
CA ASP A 55 15.82 9.79 -12.84
C ASP A 55 16.55 9.31 -11.57
N LEU A 56 17.33 8.22 -11.68
CA LEU A 56 18.11 7.71 -10.55
C LEU A 56 19.17 8.71 -10.10
N ALA A 57 19.92 9.26 -11.06
CA ALA A 57 20.98 10.23 -10.75
C ALA A 57 20.43 11.48 -10.06
N TYR A 58 19.25 11.97 -10.51
CA TYR A 58 18.60 13.11 -9.89
C TYR A 58 18.14 12.81 -8.45
N ILE A 59 17.46 11.67 -8.24
CA ILE A 59 17.00 11.28 -6.90
C ILE A 59 18.20 11.05 -5.98
N GLU A 60 19.28 10.45 -6.46
CA GLU A 60 20.52 10.26 -5.68
C GLU A 60 21.16 11.60 -5.31
N ALA A 61 21.20 12.56 -6.23
CA ALA A 61 21.74 13.89 -5.94
C ALA A 61 20.95 14.62 -4.83
N CYS A 62 19.64 14.40 -4.75
CA CYS A 62 18.78 14.93 -3.66
C CYS A 62 18.94 14.14 -2.35
N LEU A 63 19.04 12.80 -2.44
CA LEU A 63 19.01 11.91 -1.29
C LEU A 63 20.36 11.73 -0.60
N ASP A 64 21.47 11.67 -1.35
CA ASP A 64 22.78 11.38 -0.78
C ASP A 64 23.22 12.38 0.31
N PRO A 65 23.02 13.72 0.18
CA PRO A 65 23.29 14.66 1.24
C PRO A 65 22.43 14.42 2.50
N VAL A 66 21.18 13.97 2.31
CA VAL A 66 20.26 13.63 3.41
C VAL A 66 20.77 12.41 4.16
N LEU A 67 21.13 11.35 3.42
CA LEU A 67 21.69 10.12 4.00
C LEU A 67 22.99 10.38 4.75
N GLN A 68 23.85 11.23 4.20
CA GLN A 68 25.11 11.61 4.86
C GLN A 68 24.85 12.28 6.22
N LYS A 69 23.93 13.24 6.28
CA LYS A 69 23.55 13.89 7.55
C LYS A 69 22.88 12.92 8.52
N ALA A 70 22.08 11.98 8.02
CA ALA A 70 21.43 10.95 8.81
C ALA A 70 22.37 9.81 9.26
N GLY A 71 23.59 9.74 8.74
CA GLY A 71 24.54 8.66 9.02
C GLY A 71 24.13 7.30 8.42
N LEU A 72 23.34 7.30 7.34
CA LEU A 72 22.81 6.12 6.68
C LEU A 72 23.55 5.84 5.36
N ARG A 73 23.53 4.58 4.91
CA ARG A 73 24.21 4.18 3.67
C ARG A 73 23.22 4.11 2.52
N ARG A 74 23.62 4.62 1.36
CA ARG A 74 22.84 4.59 0.13
C ARG A 74 22.43 3.16 -0.28
N SER A 75 23.31 2.18 -0.01
CA SER A 75 23.07 0.75 -0.32
C SER A 75 21.87 0.16 0.40
N ASP A 76 21.43 0.76 1.48
CA ASP A 76 20.34 0.23 2.32
C ASP A 76 18.96 0.58 1.74
N PHE A 77 18.92 1.43 0.69
CA PHE A 77 17.66 1.90 0.10
C PHE A 77 17.55 1.57 -1.38
N THR A 78 16.34 1.19 -1.81
CA THR A 78 15.99 0.98 -3.21
C THR A 78 15.04 2.09 -3.65
N LEU A 79 15.41 2.78 -4.73
CA LEU A 79 14.68 3.92 -5.25
C LEU A 79 13.75 3.49 -6.40
N TYR A 80 12.52 3.94 -6.31
CA TYR A 80 11.49 3.75 -7.33
C TYR A 80 10.98 5.11 -7.80
N ILE A 81 10.49 5.15 -9.02
CA ILE A 81 9.81 6.30 -9.58
C ILE A 81 8.45 5.88 -10.09
N GLN A 82 7.48 6.76 -9.93
CA GLN A 82 6.13 6.59 -10.46
C GLN A 82 5.83 7.73 -11.44
N ASP A 83 5.46 7.36 -12.67
CA ASP A 83 5.22 8.32 -13.75
C ASP A 83 3.83 8.97 -13.58
N THR A 84 3.69 9.86 -12.60
CA THR A 84 2.49 10.68 -12.35
C THR A 84 2.88 12.14 -12.20
N ALA A 85 1.94 13.04 -12.48
CA ALA A 85 2.14 14.49 -12.34
C ALA A 85 1.92 14.99 -10.89
N GLU A 86 1.54 14.10 -9.97
CA GLU A 86 1.33 14.44 -8.57
C GLU A 86 2.64 14.84 -7.88
N LEU A 87 2.56 15.83 -6.99
CA LEU A 87 3.66 16.28 -6.16
C LEU A 87 3.73 15.42 -4.89
N ASN A 88 4.29 14.21 -5.00
CA ASN A 88 4.30 13.26 -3.90
C ASN A 88 5.54 12.37 -3.90
N ALA A 89 5.88 11.88 -2.72
CA ALA A 89 6.80 10.76 -2.51
C ALA A 89 6.25 9.91 -1.35
N TYR A 90 6.69 8.68 -1.21
CA TYR A 90 6.35 7.87 -0.05
C TYR A 90 7.39 6.79 0.23
N ALA A 91 7.56 6.51 1.50
CA ALA A 91 8.32 5.37 1.98
C ALA A 91 7.47 4.08 1.94
N PHE A 92 8.07 2.96 1.57
CA PHE A 92 7.39 1.67 1.51
C PHE A 92 8.25 0.54 2.06
N GLY A 93 7.73 -0.23 2.99
CA GLY A 93 8.49 -1.26 3.67
C GLY A 93 9.59 -0.68 4.54
N ASP A 94 10.73 -1.36 4.56
CA ASP A 94 11.87 -0.97 5.39
C ASP A 94 12.98 -0.25 4.58
N HIS A 95 12.91 -0.34 3.23
CA HIS A 95 14.04 0.02 2.36
C HIS A 95 13.67 0.71 1.05
N HIS A 96 12.38 0.90 0.77
CA HIS A 96 11.95 1.45 -0.50
C HIS A 96 11.47 2.89 -0.36
N ILE A 97 11.96 3.74 -1.24
CA ILE A 97 11.49 5.13 -1.40
C ILE A 97 10.95 5.26 -2.81
N VAL A 98 9.72 5.70 -2.95
CA VAL A 98 9.04 5.95 -4.22
C VAL A 98 8.88 7.44 -4.39
N VAL A 99 9.35 7.97 -5.51
CA VAL A 99 9.25 9.39 -5.85
C VAL A 99 8.39 9.52 -7.09
N PHE A 100 7.46 10.45 -7.08
CA PHE A 100 6.61 10.73 -8.23
C PHE A 100 7.34 11.68 -9.19
N LYS A 101 7.16 11.45 -10.48
CA LYS A 101 7.82 12.26 -11.51
C LYS A 101 7.47 13.73 -11.38
N GLY A 102 6.20 14.03 -11.07
CA GLY A 102 5.74 15.40 -10.84
C GLY A 102 6.51 16.16 -9.76
N LEU A 103 6.94 15.47 -8.69
CA LEU A 103 7.76 16.06 -7.63
C LEU A 103 9.13 16.50 -8.17
N LEU A 104 9.78 15.65 -8.97
CA LEU A 104 11.11 15.94 -9.55
C LEU A 104 11.05 17.02 -10.62
N ASP A 105 9.94 17.12 -11.35
CA ASP A 105 9.78 18.05 -12.46
C ASP A 105 9.36 19.47 -12.00
N GLN A 106 8.78 19.61 -10.81
CA GLN A 106 8.16 20.85 -10.34
C GLN A 106 8.85 21.49 -9.13
N LEU A 107 9.48 20.69 -8.26
CA LEU A 107 10.14 21.24 -7.08
C LEU A 107 11.65 21.40 -7.27
N PRO A 108 12.26 22.43 -6.63
CA PRO A 108 13.70 22.56 -6.53
C PRO A 108 14.34 21.36 -5.80
N MET A 109 15.62 21.11 -6.09
CA MET A 109 16.35 19.95 -5.53
C MET A 109 16.43 19.94 -4.00
N ASP A 110 16.55 21.10 -3.39
CA ASP A 110 16.60 21.28 -1.95
C ASP A 110 15.26 20.93 -1.31
N GLU A 111 14.16 21.32 -1.91
CA GLU A 111 12.80 20.98 -1.46
C GLU A 111 12.52 19.48 -1.63
N VAL A 112 12.93 18.88 -2.76
CA VAL A 112 12.89 17.42 -2.93
C VAL A 112 13.70 16.73 -1.84
N SER A 113 14.87 17.25 -1.47
CA SER A 113 15.68 16.72 -0.36
C SER A 113 14.94 16.81 0.97
N GLY A 114 14.20 17.90 1.22
CA GLY A 114 13.34 18.06 2.39
C GLY A 114 12.24 16.99 2.47
N VAL A 115 11.56 16.73 1.35
CA VAL A 115 10.55 15.66 1.27
C VAL A 115 11.19 14.29 1.51
N LEU A 116 12.35 14.01 0.89
CA LEU A 116 13.06 12.74 1.09
C LEU A 116 13.55 12.56 2.53
N ALA A 117 13.89 13.64 3.22
CA ALA A 117 14.25 13.62 4.64
C ALA A 117 13.05 13.23 5.52
N HIS A 118 11.85 13.72 5.19
CA HIS A 118 10.60 13.35 5.83
C HIS A 118 10.27 11.86 5.61
N GLU A 119 10.36 11.39 4.36
CA GLU A 119 10.13 9.97 4.02
C GLU A 119 11.12 9.04 4.73
N LEU A 120 12.37 9.50 4.90
CA LEU A 120 13.37 8.78 5.67
C LEU A 120 12.98 8.66 7.15
N GLY A 121 12.32 9.67 7.71
CA GLY A 121 11.72 9.64 9.04
C GLY A 121 10.70 8.52 9.20
N HIS A 122 9.83 8.32 8.21
CA HIS A 122 8.88 7.20 8.21
C HIS A 122 9.57 5.83 8.19
N LEU A 123 10.67 5.68 7.44
CA LEU A 123 11.47 4.46 7.46
C LEU A 123 12.19 4.26 8.79
N HIS A 124 12.77 5.32 9.35
CA HIS A 124 13.50 5.28 10.62
C HIS A 124 12.63 4.81 11.78
N TYR A 125 11.39 5.29 11.86
CA TYR A 125 10.43 4.91 12.91
C TYR A 125 9.55 3.70 12.55
N HIS A 126 9.81 3.03 11.42
CA HIS A 126 9.06 1.86 10.95
C HIS A 126 7.55 2.09 10.78
N HIS A 127 7.13 3.31 10.45
CA HIS A 127 5.72 3.65 10.28
C HIS A 127 5.06 2.89 9.13
N THR A 128 5.83 2.54 8.11
CA THR A 128 5.39 1.81 6.91
C THR A 128 4.99 0.36 7.16
N GLN A 129 5.39 -0.24 8.28
CA GLN A 129 5.11 -1.66 8.59
C GLN A 129 3.60 -1.93 8.73
N TRP A 130 2.84 -0.99 9.28
CA TRP A 130 1.38 -1.11 9.38
C TRP A 130 0.71 -1.06 8.02
N LEU A 131 1.25 -0.29 7.10
CA LEU A 131 0.79 -0.23 5.73
C LEU A 131 1.00 -1.57 5.03
N LEU A 132 2.18 -2.16 5.15
CA LEU A 132 2.50 -3.50 4.63
C LEU A 132 1.58 -4.59 5.19
N LEU A 133 1.37 -4.58 6.50
CA LEU A 133 0.46 -5.52 7.15
C LEU A 133 -0.96 -5.40 6.56
N SER A 134 -1.45 -4.19 6.39
CA SER A 134 -2.77 -3.93 5.79
C SER A 134 -2.84 -4.43 4.36
N TYR A 135 -1.82 -4.21 3.53
CA TYR A 135 -1.75 -4.74 2.18
C TYR A 135 -1.77 -6.27 2.18
N GLY A 136 -0.93 -6.90 3.00
CA GLY A 136 -0.87 -8.35 3.13
C GLY A 136 -2.21 -8.97 3.53
N MET A 137 -2.88 -8.40 4.52
CA MET A 137 -4.20 -8.88 4.98
C MET A 137 -5.30 -8.69 3.93
N ASN A 138 -5.19 -7.71 3.04
CA ASN A 138 -6.17 -7.48 1.98
C ASN A 138 -5.93 -8.34 0.73
N LEU A 139 -4.75 -8.93 0.53
CA LEU A 139 -4.44 -9.76 -0.64
C LEU A 139 -5.45 -10.90 -0.86
N PRO A 140 -5.84 -11.72 0.15
CA PRO A 140 -6.81 -12.79 -0.05
C PRO A 140 -8.17 -12.28 -0.51
N ILE A 141 -8.65 -11.17 0.05
CA ILE A 141 -9.94 -10.56 -0.32
C ILE A 141 -9.87 -10.04 -1.76
N THR A 142 -8.77 -9.39 -2.13
CA THR A 142 -8.55 -8.90 -3.49
C THR A 142 -8.52 -10.03 -4.50
N PHE A 143 -7.86 -11.14 -4.17
CA PHE A 143 -7.79 -12.32 -5.02
C PHE A 143 -9.16 -12.98 -5.20
N VAL A 144 -9.89 -13.23 -4.12
CA VAL A 144 -11.26 -13.78 -4.16
C VAL A 144 -12.19 -12.86 -4.93
N SER A 145 -12.10 -11.55 -4.73
CA SER A 145 -12.90 -10.57 -5.46
C SER A 145 -12.56 -10.56 -6.96
N GLY A 146 -11.30 -10.78 -7.32
CA GLY A 146 -10.87 -10.92 -8.72
C GLY A 146 -11.49 -12.14 -9.40
N ILE A 147 -11.42 -13.30 -8.76
CA ILE A 147 -12.07 -14.55 -9.25
C ILE A 147 -13.57 -14.35 -9.38
N TYR A 148 -14.20 -13.79 -8.35
CA TYR A 148 -15.63 -13.50 -8.36
C TYR A 148 -16.02 -12.61 -9.55
N ARG A 149 -15.29 -11.52 -9.81
CA ARG A 149 -15.53 -10.63 -10.96
C ARG A 149 -15.40 -11.36 -12.29
N ALA A 150 -14.42 -12.26 -12.43
CA ALA A 150 -14.25 -13.07 -13.63
C ALA A 150 -15.45 -14.00 -13.84
N ILE A 151 -15.94 -14.66 -12.78
CA ILE A 151 -17.13 -15.50 -12.83
C ILE A 151 -18.37 -14.69 -13.23
N VAL A 152 -18.59 -13.54 -12.59
CA VAL A 152 -19.72 -12.65 -12.91
C VAL A 152 -19.66 -12.19 -14.36
N PHE A 153 -18.45 -11.85 -14.85
CA PHE A 153 -18.26 -11.48 -16.26
C PHE A 153 -18.71 -12.61 -17.20
N MET A 154 -18.33 -13.84 -16.91
CA MET A 154 -18.76 -15.01 -17.72
C MET A 154 -20.26 -15.26 -17.64
N LEU A 155 -20.87 -15.04 -16.48
CA LEU A 155 -22.32 -15.22 -16.29
C LEU A 155 -23.18 -14.17 -16.99
N ARG A 156 -22.61 -13.04 -17.43
CA ARG A 156 -23.36 -11.96 -18.12
C ARG A 156 -24.09 -12.42 -19.36
N ILE A 157 -23.60 -13.45 -20.05
CA ILE A 157 -24.26 -14.01 -21.23
C ILE A 157 -25.68 -14.54 -20.92
N PHE A 158 -25.88 -15.03 -19.70
CA PHE A 158 -27.17 -15.57 -19.27
C PHE A 158 -28.18 -14.50 -18.84
N LEU A 159 -27.77 -13.23 -18.72
CA LEU A 159 -28.67 -12.12 -18.38
C LEU A 159 -29.69 -11.82 -19.50
N ILE A 160 -29.48 -12.36 -20.72
CA ILE A 160 -30.40 -12.25 -21.85
C ILE A 160 -31.67 -13.01 -21.58
N ILE A 161 -31.66 -14.08 -20.77
CA ILE A 161 -32.81 -14.91 -20.43
C ILE A 161 -33.53 -14.26 -19.24
N PRO A 162 -34.79 -13.78 -19.36
CA PRO A 162 -35.42 -12.91 -18.36
C PRO A 162 -35.47 -13.49 -16.94
N ILE A 163 -35.96 -14.70 -16.77
CA ILE A 163 -36.09 -15.33 -15.43
C ILE A 163 -34.70 -15.69 -14.87
N LEU A 164 -33.86 -16.32 -15.68
CA LEU A 164 -32.51 -16.72 -15.29
C LEU A 164 -31.63 -15.48 -15.00
N GLY A 165 -31.76 -14.44 -15.84
CA GLY A 165 -31.07 -13.17 -15.63
C GLY A 165 -31.45 -12.50 -14.32
N LEU A 166 -32.72 -12.51 -13.95
CA LEU A 166 -33.20 -12.00 -12.65
C LEU A 166 -32.55 -12.74 -11.48
N LEU A 167 -32.57 -14.08 -11.52
CA LEU A 167 -32.00 -14.93 -10.47
C LEU A 167 -30.47 -14.69 -10.32
N ILE A 168 -29.74 -14.62 -11.46
CA ILE A 168 -28.31 -14.33 -11.46
C ILE A 168 -28.07 -12.95 -10.90
N SER A 169 -28.85 -11.92 -11.27
CA SER A 169 -28.69 -10.56 -10.78
C SER A 169 -28.89 -10.47 -9.27
N LEU A 170 -29.88 -11.15 -8.71
CA LEU A 170 -30.11 -11.23 -7.27
C LEU A 170 -28.94 -11.93 -6.56
N MET A 171 -28.47 -13.05 -7.10
CA MET A 171 -27.31 -13.75 -6.55
C MET A 171 -26.07 -12.84 -6.54
N VAL A 172 -25.78 -12.19 -7.65
CA VAL A 172 -24.65 -11.24 -7.78
C VAL A 172 -24.79 -10.09 -6.79
N PHE A 173 -26.00 -9.55 -6.61
CA PHE A 173 -26.28 -8.49 -5.64
C PHE A 173 -25.92 -8.92 -4.21
N PHE A 174 -26.42 -10.09 -3.76
CA PHE A 174 -26.11 -10.57 -2.42
C PHE A 174 -24.64 -10.93 -2.24
N CYS A 175 -23.98 -11.54 -3.24
CA CYS A 175 -22.54 -11.79 -3.19
C CYS A 175 -21.73 -10.50 -3.07
N ASN A 176 -22.08 -9.45 -3.83
CA ASN A 176 -21.44 -8.15 -3.70
C ASN A 176 -21.63 -7.55 -2.31
N LEU A 177 -22.82 -7.64 -1.75
CA LEU A 177 -23.11 -7.15 -0.40
C LEU A 177 -22.25 -7.87 0.63
N TRP A 178 -22.10 -9.19 0.54
CA TRP A 178 -21.25 -9.99 1.41
C TRP A 178 -19.76 -9.63 1.28
N ILE A 179 -19.24 -9.48 0.06
CA ILE A 179 -17.86 -9.11 -0.18
C ILE A 179 -17.58 -7.71 0.39
N GLN A 180 -18.51 -6.75 0.21
CA GLN A 180 -18.37 -5.40 0.76
C GLN A 180 -18.41 -5.42 2.29
N ALA A 181 -19.32 -6.16 2.90
CA ALA A 181 -19.42 -6.30 4.35
C ALA A 181 -18.13 -6.90 4.93
N LEU A 182 -17.61 -7.97 4.31
CA LEU A 182 -16.35 -8.59 4.72
C LEU A 182 -15.18 -7.62 4.59
N SER A 183 -15.06 -6.93 3.46
CA SER A 183 -14.02 -5.93 3.22
C SER A 183 -14.11 -4.79 4.23
N PHE A 184 -15.30 -4.31 4.55
CA PHE A 184 -15.52 -3.28 5.57
C PHE A 184 -15.07 -3.77 6.95
N THR A 185 -15.51 -4.96 7.37
CA THR A 185 -15.15 -5.54 8.67
C THR A 185 -13.64 -5.69 8.85
N MET A 186 -12.94 -6.06 7.78
CA MET A 186 -11.47 -6.20 7.80
C MET A 186 -10.75 -4.86 7.80
N ASN A 187 -11.21 -3.91 6.99
CA ASN A 187 -10.52 -2.63 6.81
C ASN A 187 -10.86 -1.59 7.86
N PHE A 188 -12.05 -1.64 8.45
CA PHE A 188 -12.52 -0.63 9.42
C PHE A 188 -11.61 -0.52 10.66
N PRO A 189 -11.23 -1.61 11.35
CA PRO A 189 -10.29 -1.52 12.48
C PRO A 189 -8.92 -0.98 12.07
N LEU A 190 -8.41 -1.40 10.90
CA LEU A 190 -7.13 -0.92 10.37
C LEU A 190 -7.19 0.57 10.02
N HIS A 191 -8.33 1.03 9.51
CA HIS A 191 -8.55 2.46 9.23
C HIS A 191 -8.57 3.29 10.52
N LEU A 192 -9.27 2.82 11.56
CA LEU A 192 -9.28 3.48 12.87
C LEU A 192 -7.88 3.57 13.48
N LEU A 193 -7.11 2.49 13.44
CA LEU A 193 -5.73 2.47 13.92
C LEU A 193 -4.85 3.47 13.15
N ARG A 194 -5.03 3.59 11.83
CA ARG A 194 -4.33 4.60 11.03
C ARG A 194 -4.69 6.01 11.45
N LEU A 195 -5.97 6.32 11.65
CA LEU A 195 -6.40 7.66 12.07
C LEU A 195 -5.81 8.09 13.41
N VAL A 196 -5.70 7.16 14.35
CA VAL A 196 -5.12 7.45 15.68
C VAL A 196 -3.61 7.66 15.60
N LYS A 197 -2.91 6.85 14.80
CA LYS A 197 -1.45 6.93 14.67
C LYS A 197 -0.96 7.98 13.69
N ALA A 198 -1.71 8.25 12.62
CA ALA A 198 -1.24 9.07 11.49
C ALA A 198 -0.64 10.41 11.94
N ARG A 199 -1.30 11.14 12.83
CA ARG A 199 -0.78 12.43 13.30
C ARG A 199 0.53 12.32 14.06
N GLN A 200 0.69 11.28 14.88
CA GLN A 200 1.92 11.08 15.66
C GLN A 200 3.08 10.67 14.73
N ASP A 201 2.78 9.85 13.74
CA ASP A 201 3.73 9.37 12.76
C ASP A 201 4.23 10.53 11.86
N GLU A 202 3.32 11.45 11.46
CA GLU A 202 3.67 12.68 10.72
C GLU A 202 4.56 13.61 11.55
N TYR A 203 4.18 13.89 12.81
CA TYR A 203 5.03 14.71 13.70
C TYR A 203 6.41 14.12 13.92
N ALA A 204 6.51 12.79 13.99
CA ALA A 204 7.79 12.13 14.17
C ALA A 204 8.66 12.25 12.90
N ALA A 205 8.06 12.11 11.72
CA ALA A 205 8.76 12.26 10.44
C ALA A 205 9.21 13.71 10.20
N ASP A 206 8.33 14.70 10.46
CA ASP A 206 8.68 16.13 10.40
C ASP A 206 9.83 16.47 11.35
N ARG A 207 9.71 15.99 12.59
CA ARG A 207 10.75 16.19 13.59
C ARG A 207 12.08 15.60 13.17
N TYR A 208 12.07 14.39 12.57
CA TYR A 208 13.28 13.75 12.06
C TYR A 208 13.92 14.60 10.96
N ALA A 209 13.14 15.06 9.98
CA ALA A 209 13.66 15.95 8.92
C ALA A 209 14.25 17.22 9.50
N PHE A 210 13.64 17.82 10.53
CA PHE A 210 14.16 18.98 11.23
C PHE A 210 15.48 18.66 11.96
N GLU A 211 15.56 17.55 12.70
CA GLU A 211 16.76 17.15 13.46
C GLU A 211 17.98 16.90 12.57
N ILE A 212 17.79 16.37 11.35
CA ILE A 212 18.87 16.20 10.37
C ILE A 212 19.13 17.46 9.54
N GLY A 213 18.44 18.57 9.83
CA GLY A 213 18.69 19.89 9.24
C GLY A 213 18.09 20.07 7.85
N TYR A 214 16.88 19.56 7.60
CA TYR A 214 16.07 19.73 6.38
C TYR A 214 14.68 20.29 6.67
N GLY A 215 14.48 20.90 7.84
CA GLY A 215 13.16 21.41 8.25
C GLY A 215 12.69 22.59 7.40
N VAL A 216 13.59 23.47 6.95
CA VAL A 216 13.25 24.63 6.12
C VAL A 216 12.87 24.18 4.71
N GLU A 217 13.66 23.28 4.13
CA GLU A 217 13.43 22.71 2.80
C GLU A 217 12.11 21.95 2.75
N LEU A 218 11.82 21.17 3.79
CA LEU A 218 10.53 20.49 3.92
C LEU A 218 9.37 21.48 4.03
N HIS A 219 9.53 22.54 4.82
CA HIS A 219 8.48 23.56 4.97
C HIS A 219 8.17 24.24 3.62
N ASN A 220 9.19 24.60 2.86
CA ASN A 220 9.03 25.20 1.53
C ASN A 220 8.34 24.23 0.57
N ALA A 221 8.79 22.97 0.52
CA ALA A 221 8.17 21.94 -0.27
C ALA A 221 6.68 21.77 0.05
N LEU A 222 6.30 21.69 1.33
CA LEU A 222 4.91 21.57 1.76
C LEU A 222 4.08 22.80 1.40
N PHE A 223 4.67 24.01 1.45
CA PHE A 223 4.02 25.24 1.01
C PHE A 223 3.73 25.19 -0.51
N ASP A 224 4.70 24.79 -1.33
CA ASP A 224 4.53 24.69 -2.77
C ASP A 224 3.56 23.57 -3.18
N ILE A 225 3.62 22.41 -2.50
CA ILE A 225 2.67 21.29 -2.71
C ILE A 225 1.24 21.69 -2.34
N SER A 226 1.05 22.49 -1.28
CA SER A 226 -0.28 22.93 -0.86
C SER A 226 -0.89 24.03 -1.73
N GLY A 227 -0.19 24.50 -2.78
CA GLY A 227 -0.63 25.56 -3.66
C GLY A 227 -0.41 26.94 -3.09
N GLY A 228 0.63 27.13 -2.29
CA GLY A 228 1.01 28.39 -1.64
C GLY A 228 1.28 29.60 -2.53
N GLY A 229 0.92 29.51 -3.81
CA GLY A 229 0.93 30.62 -4.76
C GLY A 229 -0.46 31.08 -5.22
N ALA A 230 -1.54 30.44 -4.76
CA ALA A 230 -2.92 30.80 -5.15
C ALA A 230 -3.77 31.11 -3.93
N ASP A 231 -3.91 32.38 -3.66
CA ASP A 231 -4.85 33.04 -2.74
C ASP A 231 -4.41 33.28 -1.29
N ASP A 232 -3.73 34.40 -1.13
CA ASP A 232 -3.61 35.12 0.14
C ASP A 232 -4.93 35.88 0.47
N SER A 233 -6.08 35.22 0.28
CA SER A 233 -7.41 35.78 0.59
C SER A 233 -8.30 34.79 1.29
N GLY A 234 -8.15 34.67 2.62
CA GLY A 234 -9.24 34.24 3.44
C GLY A 234 -9.07 33.03 4.35
N PHE A 235 -8.27 33.14 5.37
CA PHE A 235 -8.57 32.50 6.67
C PHE A 235 -8.13 33.44 7.82
N PHE A 236 -9.06 34.24 8.26
CA PHE A 236 -9.13 34.73 9.62
C PHE A 236 -10.25 33.98 10.32
#